data_d752c922e498c3c700eb204f2adab8e5
#
_entry.id   d752c922e498c3c700eb204f2adab8e5
#
_cell.length_a   1.000
_cell.length_b   1.000
_cell.length_c   1.000
_cell.angle_alpha   90.00
_cell.angle_beta   90.00
_cell.angle_gamma   90.00
#
_symmetry.space_group_name_H-M   'P 1'
#
loop_
_entity.id
_entity.type
_entity.pdbx_description
1 polymer ?
#
loop_
_entity_poly.entity_id
_entity_poly.type
_entity_poly.pdbx_seq_one_letter_code
_entity_poly.pdbx_strand_id
1 'polypeptide(L)'
;QRYTFAAIVEQDMGFFDVHQTGELTTVLTANTALVRNGATTQLALALKGFVQFISILTYLCITNGVLTGFFMGIALIPLGVAGMALTCVSKITKNMTDSQGQQGAIAEEHVGGIRTVSSFSMQEKAKSKYDRQANISNYWGVLLSWVQGSTFAFVIGGFYMALSFAQWRGGHLIEGDNPPLTFNTKGPGQLVAFVQLAVALVIGL
;
A
#
# COMPACT_ATOMS: atom_id res chain seq x y z
N GLN A 1 10.61 16.00 -17.20
CA GLN A 1 10.07 16.14 -18.56
C GLN A 1 11.06 16.81 -19.51
N ARG A 2 11.63 17.98 -19.15
CA ARG A 2 12.58 18.71 -20.03
C ARG A 2 13.79 17.85 -20.40
N TYR A 3 14.42 17.22 -19.44
CA TYR A 3 15.59 16.36 -19.68
C TYR A 3 15.22 15.08 -20.46
N THR A 4 14.06 14.49 -20.18
CA THR A 4 13.58 13.32 -20.91
C THR A 4 13.26 13.67 -22.37
N PHE A 5 12.64 14.81 -22.60
CA PHE A 5 12.35 15.30 -23.95
C PHE A 5 13.65 15.57 -24.74
N ALA A 6 14.61 16.26 -24.11
CA ALA A 6 15.93 16.49 -24.75
C ALA A 6 16.63 15.17 -25.13
N ALA A 7 16.66 14.22 -24.20
CA ALA A 7 17.24 12.90 -24.43
C ALA A 7 16.54 12.10 -25.55
N ILE A 8 15.22 12.27 -25.73
CA ILE A 8 14.47 11.61 -26.80
C ILE A 8 14.81 12.28 -28.15
N VAL A 9 14.89 13.61 -28.23
CA VAL A 9 15.14 14.34 -29.46
C VAL A 9 16.58 14.15 -29.95
N GLU A 10 17.51 13.88 -29.05
CA GLU A 10 18.91 13.60 -29.36
C GLU A 10 19.18 12.17 -29.87
N GLN A 11 18.13 11.29 -29.90
CA GLN A 11 18.28 9.91 -30.39
C GLN A 11 18.43 9.85 -31.91
N ASP A 12 19.08 8.78 -32.36
CA ASP A 12 19.27 8.51 -33.81
C ASP A 12 17.93 8.13 -34.48
N MET A 13 17.84 8.37 -35.80
CA MET A 13 16.64 8.04 -36.60
C MET A 13 16.24 6.56 -36.49
N GLY A 14 17.21 5.65 -36.39
CA GLY A 14 16.94 4.23 -36.18
C GLY A 14 16.16 3.91 -34.90
N PHE A 15 16.28 4.75 -33.89
CA PHE A 15 15.50 4.63 -32.66
C PHE A 15 14.00 4.90 -32.92
N PHE A 16 13.67 5.89 -33.72
CA PHE A 16 12.28 6.25 -34.04
C PHE A 16 11.62 5.26 -35.01
N ASP A 17 12.38 4.50 -35.79
CA ASP A 17 11.87 3.46 -36.67
C ASP A 17 11.39 2.22 -35.87
N VAL A 18 11.97 1.99 -34.69
CA VAL A 18 11.65 0.83 -33.83
C VAL A 18 10.58 1.18 -32.77
N HIS A 19 10.55 2.44 -32.31
CA HIS A 19 9.64 2.86 -31.23
C HIS A 19 8.48 3.69 -31.76
N GLN A 20 7.26 3.32 -31.39
CA GLN A 20 6.07 4.07 -31.78
C GLN A 20 6.01 5.42 -31.06
N THR A 21 5.59 6.47 -31.75
CA THR A 21 5.46 7.82 -31.19
C THR A 21 4.54 7.89 -29.98
N GLY A 22 3.50 7.01 -29.92
CA GLY A 22 2.61 6.88 -28.76
C GLY A 22 3.31 6.36 -27.51
N GLU A 23 4.24 5.41 -27.65
CA GLU A 23 5.04 4.89 -26.55
C GLU A 23 5.95 5.98 -25.98
N LEU A 24 6.65 6.72 -26.85
CA LEU A 24 7.52 7.83 -26.45
C LEU A 24 6.76 8.95 -25.74
N THR A 25 5.54 9.25 -26.19
CA THR A 25 4.65 10.22 -25.54
C THR A 25 4.22 9.73 -24.14
N THR A 26 3.94 8.44 -23.99
CA THR A 26 3.60 7.84 -22.69
C THR A 26 4.79 7.89 -21.73
N VAL A 27 6.01 7.60 -22.19
CA VAL A 27 7.22 7.74 -21.37
C VAL A 27 7.41 9.19 -20.94
N LEU A 28 7.21 10.14 -21.85
CA LEU A 28 7.39 11.57 -21.55
C LEU A 28 6.36 12.11 -20.55
N THR A 29 5.10 11.65 -20.62
CA THR A 29 4.01 12.19 -19.79
C THR A 29 3.72 11.32 -18.56
N ALA A 30 3.32 10.07 -18.74
CA ALA A 30 2.87 9.20 -17.66
C ALA A 30 4.03 8.76 -16.77
N ASN A 31 5.13 8.25 -17.34
CA ASN A 31 6.25 7.74 -16.55
C ASN A 31 6.96 8.86 -15.79
N THR A 32 7.15 10.03 -16.40
CA THR A 32 7.71 11.18 -15.68
C THR A 32 6.80 11.72 -14.60
N ALA A 33 5.46 11.64 -14.77
CA ALA A 33 4.51 12.00 -13.72
C ALA A 33 4.58 11.01 -12.54
N LEU A 34 4.73 9.71 -12.79
CA LEU A 34 4.93 8.69 -11.74
C LEU A 34 6.22 8.95 -10.94
N VAL A 35 7.33 9.22 -11.63
CA VAL A 35 8.61 9.56 -10.98
C VAL A 35 8.47 10.83 -10.13
N ARG A 36 7.83 11.87 -10.65
CA ARG A 36 7.58 13.11 -9.91
C ARG A 36 6.74 12.85 -8.64
N ASN A 37 5.63 12.11 -8.77
CA ASN A 37 4.78 11.79 -7.63
C ASN A 37 5.52 10.95 -6.60
N GLY A 38 6.30 9.95 -7.04
CA GLY A 38 7.14 9.15 -6.15
C GLY A 38 8.18 9.99 -5.41
N ALA A 39 8.92 10.83 -6.14
CA ALA A 39 9.99 11.64 -5.56
C ALA A 39 9.49 12.82 -4.71
N THR A 40 8.28 13.34 -4.95
CA THR A 40 7.79 14.53 -4.24
C THR A 40 6.78 14.13 -3.16
N THR A 41 5.66 13.53 -3.55
CA THR A 41 4.55 13.28 -2.60
C THR A 41 4.85 12.10 -1.69
N GLN A 42 5.32 11.00 -2.24
CA GLN A 42 5.58 9.79 -1.45
C GLN A 42 6.77 9.96 -0.52
N LEU A 43 7.83 10.63 -0.98
CA LEU A 43 8.98 10.94 -0.12
C LEU A 43 8.60 11.90 1.01
N ALA A 44 7.78 12.93 0.73
CA ALA A 44 7.31 13.85 1.75
C ALA A 44 6.42 13.15 2.80
N LEU A 45 5.53 12.24 2.37
CA LEU A 45 4.69 11.45 3.27
C LEU A 45 5.54 10.49 4.13
N ALA A 46 6.53 9.83 3.53
CA ALA A 46 7.43 8.95 4.25
C ALA A 46 8.25 9.71 5.30
N LEU A 47 8.78 10.88 4.95
CA LEU A 47 9.53 11.73 5.88
C LEU A 47 8.65 12.23 7.02
N LYS A 48 7.43 12.69 6.69
CA LYS A 48 6.42 13.08 7.70
C LYS A 48 6.14 11.92 8.66
N GLY A 49 5.84 10.72 8.14
CA GLY A 49 5.54 9.54 8.95
C GLY A 49 6.71 9.15 9.87
N PHE A 50 7.94 9.21 9.36
CA PHE A 50 9.14 8.92 10.13
C PHE A 50 9.36 9.91 11.30
N VAL A 51 9.25 11.20 11.03
CA VAL A 51 9.37 12.25 12.06
C VAL A 51 8.25 12.12 13.10
N GLN A 52 7.02 11.89 12.65
CA GLN A 52 5.87 11.70 13.52
C GLN A 52 6.05 10.46 14.41
N PHE A 53 6.50 9.34 13.85
CA PHE A 53 6.76 8.11 14.59
C PHE A 53 7.79 8.32 15.70
N ILE A 54 8.93 8.92 15.40
CA ILE A 54 10.00 9.21 16.39
C ILE A 54 9.49 10.14 17.48
N SER A 55 8.80 11.22 17.12
CA SER A 55 8.29 12.21 18.08
C SER A 55 7.31 11.59 19.07
N ILE A 56 6.34 10.81 18.56
CA ILE A 56 5.34 10.16 19.41
C ILE A 56 5.97 9.07 20.27
N LEU A 57 6.86 8.25 19.70
CA LEU A 57 7.55 7.20 20.45
C LEU A 57 8.38 7.78 21.61
N THR A 58 9.12 8.86 21.35
CA THR A 58 9.91 9.57 22.37
C THR A 58 9.01 10.08 23.49
N TYR A 59 7.90 10.72 23.15
CA TYR A 59 6.94 11.21 24.14
C TYR A 59 6.33 10.08 24.97
N LEU A 60 5.92 8.97 24.36
CA LEU A 60 5.36 7.81 25.05
C LEU A 60 6.37 7.17 26.00
N CYS A 61 7.62 7.06 25.59
CA CYS A 61 8.70 6.52 26.45
C CYS A 61 8.97 7.40 27.68
N ILE A 62 8.94 8.73 27.51
CA ILE A 62 9.14 9.67 28.61
C ILE A 62 7.97 9.63 29.59
N THR A 63 6.74 9.49 29.08
CA THR A 63 5.51 9.54 29.90
C THR A 63 5.32 8.24 30.67
N ASN A 64 5.38 7.08 30.01
CA ASN A 64 5.13 5.76 30.63
C ASN A 64 5.90 4.65 29.88
N GLY A 65 7.20 4.51 30.13
CA GLY A 65 8.08 3.57 29.42
C GLY A 65 7.62 2.10 29.50
N VAL A 66 7.10 1.65 30.64
CA VAL A 66 6.62 0.27 30.80
C VAL A 66 5.36 0.01 29.97
N LEU A 67 4.41 0.93 29.99
CA LEU A 67 3.17 0.81 29.19
C LEU A 67 3.47 0.87 27.69
N THR A 68 4.42 1.73 27.31
CA THR A 68 4.94 1.82 25.92
C THR A 68 5.59 0.51 25.49
N GLY A 69 6.38 -0.12 26.36
CA GLY A 69 6.99 -1.43 26.09
C GLY A 69 5.97 -2.53 25.84
N PHE A 70 4.91 -2.62 26.66
CA PHE A 70 3.80 -3.55 26.43
C PHE A 70 3.05 -3.28 25.11
N PHE A 71 2.74 -2.02 24.84
CA PHE A 71 2.07 -1.63 23.59
C PHE A 71 2.92 -2.00 22.37
N MET A 72 4.20 -1.66 22.38
CA MET A 72 5.12 -1.98 21.29
C MET A 72 5.28 -3.49 21.09
N GLY A 73 5.39 -4.27 22.16
CA GLY A 73 5.49 -5.72 22.09
C GLY A 73 4.29 -6.36 21.41
N ILE A 74 3.07 -5.93 21.76
CA ILE A 74 1.84 -6.45 21.14
C ILE A 74 1.69 -5.92 19.70
N ALA A 75 2.05 -4.67 19.42
CA ALA A 75 1.95 -4.06 18.09
C ALA A 75 2.90 -4.69 17.05
N LEU A 76 3.97 -5.35 17.46
CA LEU A 76 4.86 -6.09 16.57
C LEU A 76 4.17 -7.30 15.90
N ILE A 77 3.16 -7.89 16.55
CA ILE A 77 2.45 -9.06 16.00
C ILE A 77 1.72 -8.71 14.69
N PRO A 78 0.81 -7.70 14.64
CA PRO A 78 0.15 -7.33 13.38
C PRO A 78 1.13 -6.82 12.32
N LEU A 79 2.22 -6.16 12.70
CA LEU A 79 3.27 -5.76 11.77
C LEU A 79 4.00 -6.95 11.13
N GLY A 80 4.30 -7.99 11.92
CA GLY A 80 4.89 -9.23 11.41
C GLY A 80 3.97 -9.95 10.40
N VAL A 81 2.67 -10.01 10.70
CA VAL A 81 1.67 -10.57 9.77
C VAL A 81 1.56 -9.73 8.49
N ALA A 82 1.58 -8.41 8.59
CA ALA A 82 1.59 -7.53 7.43
C ALA A 82 2.83 -7.77 6.54
N GLY A 83 4.01 -7.92 7.13
CA GLY A 83 5.24 -8.24 6.41
C GLY A 83 5.15 -9.57 5.63
N MET A 84 4.58 -10.62 6.26
CA MET A 84 4.33 -11.89 5.57
C MET A 84 3.29 -11.77 4.45
N ALA A 85 2.24 -10.99 4.66
CA ALA A 85 1.20 -10.76 3.67
C ALA A 85 1.71 -10.03 2.41
N LEU A 86 2.71 -9.14 2.54
CA LEU A 86 3.31 -8.44 1.40
C LEU A 86 3.89 -9.40 0.35
N THR A 87 4.46 -10.53 0.75
CA THR A 87 4.98 -11.53 -0.19
C THR A 87 3.87 -12.23 -0.96
N CYS A 88 2.74 -12.52 -0.31
CA CYS A 88 1.55 -13.08 -0.96
C CYS A 88 0.91 -12.06 -1.91
N VAL A 89 0.74 -10.83 -1.46
CA VAL A 89 0.17 -9.73 -2.25
C VAL A 89 1.01 -9.51 -3.51
N SER A 90 2.36 -9.46 -3.41
CA SER A 90 3.20 -9.22 -4.57
C SER A 90 3.11 -10.34 -5.62
N LYS A 91 3.00 -11.61 -5.21
CA LYS A 91 2.79 -12.74 -6.14
C LYS A 91 1.44 -12.67 -6.84
N ILE A 92 0.37 -12.39 -6.09
CA ILE A 92 -0.99 -12.29 -6.64
C ILE A 92 -1.08 -11.09 -7.59
N THR A 93 -0.50 -9.95 -7.22
CA THR A 93 -0.45 -8.75 -8.06
C THR A 93 0.27 -9.03 -9.38
N LYS A 94 1.39 -9.75 -9.34
CA LYS A 94 2.10 -10.14 -10.56
C LYS A 94 1.22 -10.98 -11.48
N ASN A 95 0.58 -12.04 -10.96
CA ASN A 95 -0.29 -12.91 -11.75
C ASN A 95 -1.49 -12.13 -12.32
N MET A 96 -2.06 -11.19 -11.54
CA MET A 96 -3.14 -10.31 -12.00
C MET A 96 -2.66 -9.41 -13.15
N THR A 97 -1.50 -8.76 -12.99
CA THR A 97 -0.93 -7.86 -14.02
C THR A 97 -0.58 -8.62 -15.30
N ASP A 98 0.01 -9.81 -15.18
CA ASP A 98 0.31 -10.67 -16.33
C ASP A 98 -0.97 -11.10 -17.08
N SER A 99 -2.04 -11.44 -16.33
CA SER A 99 -3.34 -11.76 -16.91
C SER A 99 -4.00 -10.55 -17.59
N GLN A 100 -3.88 -9.36 -17.00
CA GLN A 100 -4.35 -8.10 -17.61
C GLN A 100 -3.57 -7.75 -18.88
N GLY A 101 -2.26 -7.98 -18.89
CA GLY A 101 -1.43 -7.82 -20.08
C GLY A 101 -1.88 -8.71 -21.23
N GLN A 102 -2.16 -10.00 -20.95
CA GLN A 102 -2.71 -10.93 -21.95
C GLN A 102 -4.10 -10.52 -22.43
N GLN A 103 -4.96 -10.02 -21.53
CA GLN A 103 -6.28 -9.49 -21.89
C GLN A 103 -6.14 -8.27 -22.80
N GLY A 104 -5.20 -7.36 -22.51
CA GLY A 104 -4.89 -6.21 -23.35
C GLY A 104 -4.41 -6.61 -24.75
N ALA A 105 -3.49 -7.57 -24.85
CA ALA A 105 -2.99 -8.09 -26.13
C ALA A 105 -4.11 -8.71 -26.98
N ILE A 106 -5.04 -9.47 -26.37
CA ILE A 106 -6.21 -10.01 -27.07
C ILE A 106 -7.11 -8.88 -27.61
N ALA A 107 -7.32 -7.83 -26.80
CA ALA A 107 -8.10 -6.67 -27.24
C ALA A 107 -7.44 -5.95 -28.42
N GLU A 108 -6.14 -5.70 -28.33
CA GLU A 108 -5.35 -5.04 -29.39
C GLU A 108 -5.37 -5.86 -30.69
N GLU A 109 -5.16 -7.20 -30.63
CA GLU A 109 -5.21 -8.09 -31.78
C GLU A 109 -6.57 -7.99 -32.50
N HIS A 110 -7.68 -8.01 -31.76
CA HIS A 110 -9.01 -8.04 -32.38
C HIS A 110 -9.51 -6.67 -32.81
N VAL A 111 -9.17 -5.61 -32.07
CA VAL A 111 -9.50 -4.22 -32.44
C VAL A 111 -8.63 -3.75 -33.60
N GLY A 112 -7.33 -4.08 -33.62
CA GLY A 112 -6.43 -3.79 -34.73
C GLY A 112 -6.86 -4.49 -36.04
N GLY A 113 -7.38 -5.73 -35.93
CA GLY A 113 -7.92 -6.51 -37.03
C GLY A 113 -9.43 -6.40 -37.22
N ILE A 114 -10.10 -5.35 -36.79
CA ILE A 114 -11.57 -5.26 -36.72
C ILE A 114 -12.26 -5.48 -38.06
N ARG A 115 -11.64 -5.07 -39.20
CA ARG A 115 -12.15 -5.32 -40.53
C ARG A 115 -12.23 -6.82 -40.83
N THR A 116 -11.20 -7.57 -40.47
CA THR A 116 -11.12 -9.04 -40.65
C THR A 116 -12.12 -9.72 -39.73
N VAL A 117 -12.20 -9.34 -38.46
CA VAL A 117 -13.18 -9.87 -37.51
C VAL A 117 -14.62 -9.68 -37.99
N SER A 118 -14.91 -8.50 -38.55
CA SER A 118 -16.22 -8.18 -39.11
C SER A 118 -16.52 -8.95 -40.40
N SER A 119 -15.54 -9.03 -41.32
CA SER A 119 -15.73 -9.73 -42.64
C SER A 119 -15.99 -11.23 -42.47
N PHE A 120 -15.39 -11.85 -41.46
CA PHE A 120 -15.59 -13.29 -41.20
C PHE A 120 -16.63 -13.57 -40.10
N SER A 121 -17.38 -12.57 -39.67
CA SER A 121 -18.40 -12.69 -38.60
C SER A 121 -17.88 -13.37 -37.32
N MET A 122 -16.60 -13.05 -36.94
CA MET A 122 -15.91 -13.69 -35.82
C MET A 122 -16.12 -12.95 -34.50
N GLN A 123 -17.06 -12.01 -34.40
CA GLN A 123 -17.28 -11.16 -33.20
C GLN A 123 -17.51 -11.98 -31.93
N GLU A 124 -18.36 -13.00 -32.00
CA GLU A 124 -18.67 -13.87 -30.87
C GLU A 124 -17.45 -14.69 -30.41
N LYS A 125 -16.63 -15.15 -31.34
CA LYS A 125 -15.37 -15.86 -31.01
C LYS A 125 -14.35 -14.93 -30.34
N ALA A 126 -14.22 -13.72 -30.86
CA ALA A 126 -13.35 -12.69 -30.29
C ALA A 126 -13.77 -12.32 -28.87
N LYS A 127 -15.08 -12.09 -28.65
CA LYS A 127 -15.67 -11.81 -27.35
C LYS A 127 -15.44 -12.96 -26.37
N SER A 128 -15.71 -14.20 -26.78
CA SER A 128 -15.52 -15.38 -25.92
C SER A 128 -14.05 -15.55 -25.49
N LYS A 129 -13.09 -15.29 -26.41
CA LYS A 129 -11.65 -15.32 -26.09
C LYS A 129 -11.28 -14.25 -25.07
N TYR A 130 -11.81 -13.04 -25.24
CA TYR A 130 -11.60 -11.92 -24.31
C TYR A 130 -12.24 -12.20 -22.95
N ASP A 131 -13.50 -12.65 -22.90
CA ASP A 131 -14.24 -12.94 -21.68
C ASP A 131 -13.56 -14.03 -20.85
N ARG A 132 -13.01 -15.06 -21.51
CA ARG A 132 -12.26 -16.11 -20.84
C ARG A 132 -11.04 -15.53 -20.10
N GLN A 133 -10.29 -14.65 -20.76
CA GLN A 133 -9.11 -14.04 -20.15
C GLN A 133 -9.49 -13.01 -19.08
N ALA A 134 -10.58 -12.26 -19.30
CA ALA A 134 -11.16 -11.35 -18.33
C ALA A 134 -11.57 -12.06 -17.03
N ASN A 135 -12.16 -13.24 -17.14
CA ASN A 135 -12.54 -14.05 -15.97
C ASN A 135 -11.32 -14.49 -15.16
N ILE A 136 -10.20 -14.85 -15.81
CA ILE A 136 -8.95 -15.19 -15.12
C ILE A 136 -8.40 -13.97 -14.40
N SER A 137 -8.35 -12.82 -15.06
CA SER A 137 -7.92 -11.56 -14.48
C SER A 137 -8.79 -11.15 -13.27
N ASN A 138 -10.11 -11.30 -13.42
CA ASN A 138 -11.07 -11.01 -12.35
C ASN A 138 -10.89 -11.93 -11.14
N TYR A 139 -10.62 -13.21 -11.34
CA TYR A 139 -10.33 -14.15 -10.25
C TYR A 139 -9.13 -13.69 -9.43
N TRP A 140 -8.03 -13.32 -10.09
CA TRP A 140 -6.85 -12.79 -9.39
C TRP A 140 -7.13 -11.45 -8.70
N GLY A 141 -7.95 -10.59 -9.32
CA GLY A 141 -8.37 -9.31 -8.73
C GLY A 141 -9.20 -9.49 -7.46
N VAL A 142 -10.17 -10.39 -7.48
CA VAL A 142 -11.00 -10.72 -6.30
C VAL A 142 -10.13 -11.33 -5.20
N LEU A 143 -9.25 -12.27 -5.54
CA LEU A 143 -8.33 -12.87 -4.57
C LEU A 143 -7.41 -11.82 -3.93
N LEU A 144 -6.87 -10.91 -4.75
CA LEU A 144 -6.05 -9.80 -4.27
C LEU A 144 -6.81 -8.91 -3.28
N SER A 145 -8.05 -8.57 -3.60
CA SER A 145 -8.91 -7.74 -2.74
C SER A 145 -9.20 -8.40 -1.40
N TRP A 146 -9.45 -9.71 -1.38
CA TRP A 146 -9.65 -10.46 -0.14
C TRP A 146 -8.38 -10.49 0.72
N VAL A 147 -7.22 -10.77 0.13
CA VAL A 147 -5.95 -10.80 0.86
C VAL A 147 -5.58 -9.43 1.40
N GLN A 148 -5.71 -8.37 0.59
CA GLN A 148 -5.44 -7.01 1.05
C GLN A 148 -6.41 -6.56 2.12
N GLY A 149 -7.71 -6.78 1.91
CA GLY A 149 -8.75 -6.40 2.87
C GLY A 149 -8.60 -7.11 4.21
N SER A 150 -8.35 -8.42 4.20
CA SER A 150 -8.12 -9.19 5.44
C SER A 150 -6.84 -8.76 6.16
N THR A 151 -5.76 -8.50 5.43
CA THR A 151 -4.51 -8.00 6.00
C THR A 151 -4.72 -6.64 6.67
N PHE A 152 -5.39 -5.73 5.98
CA PHE A 152 -5.68 -4.40 6.51
C PHE A 152 -6.58 -4.46 7.76
N ALA A 153 -7.62 -5.29 7.74
CA ALA A 153 -8.50 -5.51 8.89
C ALA A 153 -7.73 -6.11 10.09
N PHE A 154 -6.82 -7.06 9.84
CA PHE A 154 -6.00 -7.67 10.88
C PHE A 154 -5.00 -6.69 11.49
N VAL A 155 -4.36 -5.85 10.68
CA VAL A 155 -3.42 -4.83 11.14
C VAL A 155 -4.15 -3.80 12.01
N ILE A 156 -5.24 -3.23 11.52
CA ILE A 156 -6.02 -2.24 12.27
C ILE A 156 -6.61 -2.85 13.53
N GLY A 157 -7.26 -4.02 13.43
CA GLY A 157 -7.82 -4.74 14.57
C GLY A 157 -6.76 -5.06 15.62
N GLY A 158 -5.59 -5.51 15.21
CA GLY A 158 -4.46 -5.80 16.09
C GLY A 158 -3.95 -4.56 16.85
N PHE A 159 -3.89 -3.41 16.19
CA PHE A 159 -3.56 -2.15 16.86
C PHE A 159 -4.62 -1.74 17.88
N TYR A 160 -5.90 -1.86 17.55
CA TYR A 160 -6.98 -1.57 18.52
C TYR A 160 -6.96 -2.54 19.70
N MET A 161 -6.67 -3.82 19.47
CA MET A 161 -6.47 -4.79 20.56
C MET A 161 -5.28 -4.40 21.45
N ALA A 162 -4.17 -4.00 20.88
CA ALA A 162 -3.00 -3.53 21.62
C ALA A 162 -3.33 -2.30 22.48
N LEU A 163 -4.09 -1.35 21.92
CA LEU A 163 -4.57 -0.17 22.66
C LEU A 163 -5.49 -0.55 23.81
N SER A 164 -6.48 -1.42 23.58
CA SER A 164 -7.42 -1.88 24.60
C SER A 164 -6.71 -2.60 25.75
N PHE A 165 -5.73 -3.43 25.42
CA PHE A 165 -4.90 -4.11 26.42
C PHE A 165 -4.04 -3.13 27.22
N ALA A 166 -3.44 -2.14 26.56
CA ALA A 166 -2.67 -1.10 27.23
C ALA A 166 -3.53 -0.26 28.18
N GLN A 167 -4.77 0.07 27.79
CA GLN A 167 -5.73 0.78 28.65
C GLN A 167 -6.15 -0.06 29.85
N TRP A 168 -6.51 -1.33 29.63
CA TRP A 168 -6.88 -2.25 30.69
C TRP A 168 -5.76 -2.39 31.74
N ARG A 169 -4.54 -2.61 31.28
CA ARG A 169 -3.38 -2.72 32.17
C ARG A 169 -3.06 -1.39 32.87
N GLY A 170 -3.17 -0.28 32.16
CA GLY A 170 -2.97 1.05 32.74
C GLY A 170 -4.01 1.39 33.80
N GLY A 171 -5.27 1.00 33.62
CA GLY A 171 -6.32 1.16 34.63
C GLY A 171 -6.02 0.40 35.93
N HIS A 172 -5.63 -0.87 35.83
CA HIS A 172 -5.24 -1.66 37.00
C HIS A 172 -4.02 -1.12 37.75
N LEU A 173 -3.11 -0.46 37.06
CA LEU A 173 -1.94 0.16 37.70
C LEU A 173 -2.29 1.44 38.49
N ILE A 174 -3.39 2.10 38.15
CA ILE A 174 -3.90 3.28 38.87
C ILE A 174 -4.70 2.88 40.08
N GLU A 175 -5.39 1.75 40.03
CA GLU A 175 -6.32 1.27 41.09
C GLU A 175 -5.58 0.50 42.21
N GLY A 176 -4.36 0.05 41.99
CA GLY A 176 -3.56 -0.71 42.95
C GLY A 176 -2.90 0.20 44.00
N ASP A 177 -3.05 -0.16 45.32
CA ASP A 177 -2.48 0.54 46.47
C ASP A 177 -0.93 0.59 46.52
N ASN A 178 -0.24 -0.13 45.67
CA ASN A 178 1.21 -0.16 45.54
C ASN A 178 1.65 0.12 44.10
N PRO A 179 1.94 1.37 43.71
CA PRO A 179 2.49 1.65 42.40
C PRO A 179 3.87 1.00 42.29
N PRO A 180 4.12 0.10 41.31
CA PRO A 180 5.44 -0.41 41.07
C PRO A 180 6.37 0.74 40.71
N LEU A 181 7.56 0.70 41.30
CA LEU A 181 8.65 1.65 41.17
C LEU A 181 8.71 2.27 39.75
N THR A 182 8.64 3.62 39.69
CA THR A 182 8.83 4.46 38.49
C THR A 182 7.62 4.86 37.64
N PHE A 183 6.38 4.69 38.06
CA PHE A 183 5.25 5.29 37.36
C PHE A 183 5.01 6.73 37.82
N ASN A 184 5.40 7.70 36.99
CA ASN A 184 5.00 9.10 37.16
C ASN A 184 3.59 9.32 36.58
N THR A 185 2.65 8.45 36.92
CA THR A 185 1.24 8.54 36.48
C THR A 185 0.50 9.54 37.34
N LYS A 186 0.59 10.81 36.98
CA LYS A 186 -0.17 11.90 37.63
C LYS A 186 -1.65 11.90 37.19
N GLY A 187 -2.35 10.75 37.28
CA GLY A 187 -3.79 10.69 37.14
C GLY A 187 -4.35 10.20 35.79
N PRO A 188 -5.67 10.00 35.70
CA PRO A 188 -6.35 9.39 34.54
C PRO A 188 -6.17 10.17 33.22
N GLY A 189 -5.88 11.48 33.29
CA GLY A 189 -5.64 12.31 32.11
C GLY A 189 -4.43 11.88 31.26
N GLN A 190 -3.41 11.29 31.88
CA GLN A 190 -2.24 10.82 31.16
C GLN A 190 -2.51 9.52 30.38
N LEU A 191 -3.39 8.65 30.87
CA LEU A 191 -3.85 7.48 30.11
C LEU A 191 -4.63 7.92 28.85
N VAL A 192 -5.50 8.91 29.00
CA VAL A 192 -6.25 9.44 27.86
C VAL A 192 -5.29 10.06 26.83
N ALA A 193 -4.30 10.82 27.26
CA ALA A 193 -3.27 11.37 26.37
C ALA A 193 -2.44 10.29 25.69
N PHE A 194 -2.06 9.22 26.43
CA PHE A 194 -1.37 8.06 25.86
C PHE A 194 -2.16 7.42 24.74
N VAL A 195 -3.46 7.17 24.98
CA VAL A 195 -4.35 6.56 23.99
C VAL A 195 -4.50 7.45 22.74
N GLN A 196 -4.74 8.74 22.93
CA GLN A 196 -4.88 9.68 21.81
C GLN A 196 -3.63 9.72 20.94
N LEU A 197 -2.44 9.73 21.57
CA LEU A 197 -1.17 9.73 20.84
C LEU A 197 -0.88 8.39 20.17
N ALA A 198 -1.21 7.26 20.81
CA ALA A 198 -1.06 5.94 20.18
C ALA A 198 -2.00 5.78 18.99
N VAL A 199 -3.25 6.29 19.07
CA VAL A 199 -4.18 6.34 17.92
C VAL A 199 -3.62 7.24 16.80
N ALA A 200 -3.08 8.40 17.14
CA ALA A 200 -2.45 9.31 16.17
C ALA A 200 -1.25 8.67 15.46
N LEU A 201 -0.49 7.80 16.16
CA LEU A 201 0.60 7.03 15.57
C LEU A 201 0.09 6.03 14.52
N VAL A 202 -1.02 5.34 14.83
CA VAL A 202 -1.64 4.37 13.91
C VAL A 202 -2.25 5.04 12.67
N ILE A 203 -2.91 6.20 12.85
CA ILE A 203 -3.55 6.93 11.74
C ILE A 203 -2.51 7.70 10.91
N GLY A 204 -1.37 8.04 11.49
CA GLY A 204 -0.30 8.78 10.82
C GLY A 204 0.63 7.92 9.96
N LEU A 205 0.54 6.60 10.07
CA LEU A 205 1.19 5.60 9.20
C LEU A 205 0.33 5.32 7.97
#